data_cbcd539f6ccb4805f890197b0630120e
#
_entry.id   cbcd539f6ccb4805f890197b0630120e
#
_cell.length_a   1.000
_cell.length_b   1.000
_cell.length_c   1.000
_cell.angle_alpha   90.00
_cell.angle_beta   90.00
_cell.angle_gamma   90.00
#
_symmetry.space_group_name_H-M   'P 1'
#
loop_
_entity.id
_entity.type
_entity.pdbx_description
1 polymer ?
#
loop_
_entity_poly.entity_id
_entity_poly.type
_entity_poly.pdbx_seq_one_letter_code
_entity_poly.pdbx_strand_id
1 'polypeptide(L)'
;MVLIGDSITYGMCAYRPDHQWSRVLANLLRAFQDGELEVFNRGLPAEVLSPAAPGYEESAKPSLMERYRRHCIELRPDLVVIAEGLNDMRSGMPIQQYMADLEHIVANIRDQTGALVVLLGIYHQIYGRGANDPEALPVWTRWNPAVASLYSQAVRLVAEKCGALFVDVQAAMGGAGWTLNPDCCHPNDLGHVLIGHAVFQVLATRCPTLGDKTLREIEQFAVSTENTGGADTDEEIRAIWAAEAARFALQS
;
A
#
# COMPACT_ATOMS: atom_id res chain seq x y z
N MET A 1 13.00 5.63 -1.53
CA MET A 1 11.76 4.90 -1.82
C MET A 1 11.03 5.52 -3.00
N VAL A 2 10.56 4.71 -3.95
CA VAL A 2 9.69 5.13 -5.05
C VAL A 2 8.32 4.48 -4.89
N LEU A 3 7.26 5.29 -5.01
CA LEU A 3 5.86 4.85 -5.06
C LEU A 3 5.37 5.15 -6.47
N ILE A 4 4.94 4.14 -7.22
CA ILE A 4 4.55 4.28 -8.61
C ILE A 4 3.21 3.58 -8.87
N GLY A 5 2.37 4.16 -9.68
CA GLY A 5 1.02 3.70 -9.98
C GLY A 5 0.08 4.82 -10.37
N ASP A 6 -1.20 4.57 -10.27
CA ASP A 6 -2.28 5.41 -10.79
C ASP A 6 -2.71 6.57 -9.84
N SER A 7 -3.97 6.98 -9.95
CA SER A 7 -4.59 8.04 -9.15
C SER A 7 -4.56 7.78 -7.65
N ILE A 8 -4.57 6.51 -7.22
CA ILE A 8 -4.53 6.13 -5.81
C ILE A 8 -3.13 6.40 -5.24
N THR A 9 -2.09 6.11 -6.02
CA THR A 9 -0.71 6.46 -5.68
C THR A 9 -0.49 7.96 -5.67
N TYR A 10 -1.09 8.68 -6.60
CA TYR A 10 -1.10 10.15 -6.61
C TYR A 10 -1.68 10.71 -5.31
N GLY A 11 -2.63 10.03 -4.71
CA GLY A 11 -3.34 10.44 -3.49
C GLY A 11 -4.68 11.11 -3.78
N MET A 12 -5.28 10.79 -4.95
CA MET A 12 -6.58 11.35 -5.34
C MET A 12 -7.63 11.02 -4.29
N CYS A 13 -8.45 12.02 -3.96
CA CYS A 13 -9.54 11.92 -2.99
C CYS A 13 -9.13 11.74 -1.51
N ALA A 14 -7.85 11.85 -1.18
CA ALA A 14 -7.45 12.17 0.16
C ALA A 14 -7.61 13.69 0.37
N TYR A 15 -8.60 14.08 1.18
CA TYR A 15 -8.89 15.49 1.44
C TYR A 15 -7.83 16.12 2.36
N ARG A 16 -7.24 15.30 3.23
CA ARG A 16 -6.12 15.69 4.09
C ARG A 16 -4.82 15.15 3.52
N PRO A 17 -3.85 16.02 3.20
CA PRO A 17 -2.57 15.58 2.63
C PRO A 17 -1.82 14.56 3.49
N ASP A 18 -1.91 14.66 4.82
CA ASP A 18 -1.28 13.74 5.77
C ASP A 18 -1.96 12.35 5.81
N HIS A 19 -3.18 12.24 5.29
CA HIS A 19 -3.90 10.96 5.17
C HIS A 19 -3.59 10.21 3.86
N GLN A 20 -2.93 10.82 2.87
CA GLN A 20 -2.49 10.08 1.67
C GLN A 20 -1.66 8.86 2.09
N TRP A 21 -1.98 7.69 1.55
CA TRP A 21 -1.32 6.44 1.94
C TRP A 21 0.21 6.50 1.82
N SER A 22 0.71 7.20 0.82
CA SER A 22 2.14 7.43 0.60
C SER A 22 2.78 8.20 1.75
N ARG A 23 2.09 9.19 2.32
CA ARG A 23 2.55 9.96 3.47
C ARG A 23 2.41 9.20 4.77
N VAL A 24 1.30 8.48 4.95
CA VAL A 24 1.11 7.58 6.10
C VAL A 24 2.25 6.58 6.18
N LEU A 25 2.53 5.87 5.06
CA LEU A 25 3.66 4.94 4.98
C LEU A 25 4.99 5.62 5.29
N ALA A 26 5.27 6.77 4.68
CA ALA A 26 6.53 7.50 4.90
C ALA A 26 6.71 7.92 6.37
N ASN A 27 5.65 8.37 7.02
CA ASN A 27 5.70 8.75 8.43
C ASN A 27 5.95 7.55 9.35
N LEU A 28 5.30 6.41 9.08
CA LEU A 28 5.53 5.17 9.81
C LEU A 28 6.98 4.67 9.62
N LEU A 29 7.49 4.68 8.40
CA LEU A 29 8.87 4.28 8.15
C LEU A 29 9.85 5.20 8.88
N ARG A 30 9.66 6.52 8.85
CA ARG A 30 10.51 7.47 9.60
C ARG A 30 10.45 7.28 11.11
N ALA A 31 9.28 6.87 11.63
CA ALA A 31 9.12 6.61 13.06
C ALA A 31 9.88 5.36 13.52
N PHE A 32 9.89 4.29 12.70
CA PHE A 32 10.35 2.97 13.11
C PHE A 32 11.65 2.49 12.43
N GLN A 33 12.34 3.33 11.67
CA GLN A 33 13.68 3.04 11.16
C GLN A 33 14.63 4.22 11.38
N ASP A 34 15.93 3.93 11.41
CA ASP A 34 16.95 4.96 11.42
C ASP A 34 17.33 5.36 9.99
N GLY A 35 17.89 6.55 9.84
CA GLY A 35 18.36 7.08 8.57
C GLY A 35 17.35 7.96 7.86
N GLU A 36 17.83 8.60 6.81
CA GLU A 36 17.00 9.49 5.98
C GLU A 36 16.13 8.68 5.01
N LEU A 37 14.87 9.08 4.87
CA LEU A 37 13.94 8.52 3.91
C LEU A 37 13.57 9.56 2.86
N GLU A 38 14.16 9.42 1.68
CA GLU A 38 13.74 10.16 0.50
C GLU A 38 12.56 9.44 -0.17
N VAL A 39 11.51 10.17 -0.52
CA VAL A 39 10.26 9.62 -1.06
C VAL A 39 9.91 10.28 -2.37
N PHE A 40 9.81 9.48 -3.42
CA PHE A 40 9.34 9.89 -4.74
C PHE A 40 7.95 9.30 -4.99
N ASN A 41 6.91 10.13 -4.86
CA ASN A 41 5.58 9.74 -5.32
C ASN A 41 5.49 10.00 -6.82
N ARG A 42 5.33 8.92 -7.58
CA ARG A 42 5.21 8.88 -9.04
C ARG A 42 3.84 8.36 -9.49
N GLY A 43 2.79 8.67 -8.73
CA GLY A 43 1.41 8.40 -9.12
C GLY A 43 0.99 9.24 -10.32
N LEU A 44 0.35 8.64 -11.30
CA LEU A 44 -0.20 9.31 -12.49
C LEU A 44 -1.70 8.97 -12.61
N PRO A 45 -2.60 9.94 -12.35
CA PRO A 45 -4.04 9.69 -12.44
C PRO A 45 -4.47 9.16 -13.82
N ALA A 46 -5.39 8.19 -13.82
CA ALA A 46 -5.90 7.50 -15.00
C ALA A 46 -4.84 6.69 -15.80
N GLU A 47 -3.72 6.34 -15.18
CA GLU A 47 -2.73 5.47 -15.79
C GLU A 47 -3.23 4.04 -15.94
N VAL A 48 -2.73 3.33 -16.94
CA VAL A 48 -2.82 1.89 -17.12
C VAL A 48 -1.41 1.29 -17.18
N LEU A 49 -1.33 -0.02 -16.91
CA LEU A 49 -0.07 -0.74 -16.82
C LEU A 49 0.74 -0.69 -18.13
N SER A 50 0.06 -0.90 -19.25
CA SER A 50 0.74 -0.96 -20.56
C SER A 50 -0.16 -0.51 -21.72
N PRO A 51 0.43 -0.26 -22.91
CA PRO A 51 -0.33 0.02 -24.12
C PRO A 51 -1.24 -1.13 -24.59
N ALA A 52 -1.11 -2.31 -24.00
CA ALA A 52 -1.99 -3.46 -24.29
C ALA A 52 -3.37 -3.35 -23.59
N ALA A 53 -3.52 -2.43 -22.63
CA ALA A 53 -4.80 -2.21 -21.96
C ALA A 53 -5.84 -1.65 -22.95
N PRO A 54 -7.07 -2.18 -23.01
CA PRO A 54 -8.12 -1.66 -23.89
C PRO A 54 -8.46 -0.18 -23.65
N GLY A 55 -8.19 0.33 -22.43
CA GLY A 55 -8.38 1.73 -22.06
C GLY A 55 -7.16 2.62 -22.33
N TYR A 56 -6.15 2.14 -23.01
CA TYR A 56 -4.91 2.89 -23.20
C TYR A 56 -5.12 4.23 -23.91
N GLU A 57 -5.97 4.29 -24.94
CA GLU A 57 -6.20 5.55 -25.67
C GLU A 57 -6.85 6.63 -24.82
N GLU A 58 -7.69 6.25 -23.86
CA GLU A 58 -8.38 7.14 -22.92
C GLU A 58 -7.61 7.34 -21.60
N SER A 59 -6.49 6.64 -21.44
CA SER A 59 -5.65 6.74 -20.23
C SER A 59 -4.69 7.91 -20.27
N ALA A 60 -4.12 8.24 -19.12
CA ALA A 60 -2.96 9.13 -19.06
C ALA A 60 -1.74 8.44 -19.69
N LYS A 61 -0.96 9.24 -20.42
CA LYS A 61 0.27 8.80 -21.07
C LYS A 61 1.48 9.52 -20.50
N PRO A 62 2.61 8.85 -20.40
CA PRO A 62 2.87 7.46 -20.77
C PRO A 62 2.29 6.45 -19.76
N SER A 63 2.01 5.21 -20.20
CA SER A 63 1.67 4.09 -19.31
C SER A 63 2.84 3.72 -18.40
N LEU A 64 2.57 2.91 -17.35
CA LEU A 64 3.63 2.46 -16.45
C LEU A 64 4.76 1.73 -17.21
N MET A 65 4.43 0.87 -18.18
CA MET A 65 5.39 0.15 -19.03
C MET A 65 6.33 1.09 -19.79
N GLU A 66 5.85 2.24 -20.21
CA GLU A 66 6.64 3.20 -20.98
C GLU A 66 7.51 4.10 -20.10
N ARG A 67 7.14 4.29 -18.80
CA ARG A 67 7.81 5.25 -17.94
C ARG A 67 8.58 4.69 -16.75
N TYR A 68 8.39 3.40 -16.38
CA TYR A 68 9.00 2.84 -15.15
C TYR A 68 10.54 2.94 -15.13
N ARG A 69 11.21 2.90 -16.28
CA ARG A 69 12.66 3.06 -16.33
C ARG A 69 13.08 4.43 -15.84
N ARG A 70 12.51 5.49 -16.43
CA ARG A 70 12.83 6.88 -16.08
C ARG A 70 12.35 7.26 -14.69
N HIS A 71 11.13 6.85 -14.32
CA HIS A 71 10.50 7.32 -13.09
C HIS A 71 10.71 6.40 -11.88
N CYS A 72 11.38 5.26 -12.08
CA CYS A 72 11.71 4.32 -11.01
C CYS A 72 13.18 3.90 -11.07
N ILE A 73 13.62 3.20 -12.11
CA ILE A 73 14.96 2.61 -12.15
C ILE A 73 16.08 3.66 -12.08
N GLU A 74 15.97 4.76 -12.82
CA GLU A 74 16.98 5.83 -12.83
C GLU A 74 17.13 6.52 -11.47
N LEU A 75 16.14 6.43 -10.59
CA LEU A 75 16.19 6.95 -9.22
C LEU A 75 16.95 6.03 -8.25
N ARG A 76 17.33 4.83 -8.67
CA ARG A 76 18.06 3.82 -7.87
C ARG A 76 17.46 3.61 -6.48
N PRO A 77 16.17 3.26 -6.38
CA PRO A 77 15.51 3.10 -5.10
C PRO A 77 15.98 1.84 -4.36
N ASP A 78 15.92 1.86 -3.02
CA ASP A 78 16.05 0.66 -2.18
C ASP A 78 14.70 -0.04 -2.00
N LEU A 79 13.61 0.72 -2.10
CA LEU A 79 12.23 0.22 -1.96
C LEU A 79 11.36 0.80 -3.08
N VAL A 80 10.62 -0.06 -3.76
CA VAL A 80 9.61 0.31 -4.75
C VAL A 80 8.26 -0.26 -4.34
N VAL A 81 7.23 0.58 -4.30
CA VAL A 81 5.84 0.14 -4.11
C VAL A 81 5.07 0.41 -5.39
N ILE A 82 4.49 -0.63 -5.96
CA ILE A 82 3.69 -0.56 -7.19
C ILE A 82 2.22 -0.78 -6.83
N ALA A 83 1.39 0.23 -7.10
CA ALA A 83 -0.05 0.17 -6.94
C ALA A 83 -0.71 0.52 -8.29
N GLU A 84 -0.81 -0.48 -9.16
CA GLU A 84 -1.28 -0.33 -10.53
C GLU A 84 -2.19 -1.49 -10.92
N GLY A 85 -3.14 -1.24 -11.83
CA GLY A 85 -4.00 -2.27 -12.40
C GLY A 85 -5.50 -2.05 -12.18
N LEU A 86 -5.90 -1.05 -11.39
CA LEU A 86 -7.32 -0.74 -11.21
C LEU A 86 -7.96 -0.31 -12.54
N ASN A 87 -7.29 0.52 -13.31
CA ASN A 87 -7.76 0.98 -14.61
C ASN A 87 -7.67 -0.12 -15.68
N ASP A 88 -6.66 -0.97 -15.61
CA ASP A 88 -6.54 -2.14 -16.48
C ASP A 88 -7.73 -3.09 -16.28
N MET A 89 -8.06 -3.39 -15.02
CA MET A 89 -9.23 -4.18 -14.66
C MET A 89 -10.52 -3.53 -15.18
N ARG A 90 -10.70 -2.22 -14.95
CA ARG A 90 -11.89 -1.48 -15.38
C ARG A 90 -12.05 -1.46 -16.90
N SER A 91 -10.96 -1.41 -17.64
CA SER A 91 -10.97 -1.46 -19.11
C SER A 91 -11.09 -2.88 -19.67
N GLY A 92 -10.99 -3.90 -18.82
CA GLY A 92 -11.12 -5.30 -19.21
C GLY A 92 -9.87 -5.83 -19.91
N MET A 93 -8.69 -5.41 -19.49
CA MET A 93 -7.42 -5.99 -19.96
C MET A 93 -7.39 -7.49 -19.70
N PRO A 94 -6.97 -8.33 -20.64
CA PRO A 94 -6.84 -9.76 -20.39
C PRO A 94 -5.86 -10.04 -19.25
N ILE A 95 -6.28 -10.84 -18.27
CA ILE A 95 -5.53 -11.04 -17.01
C ILE A 95 -4.14 -11.64 -17.26
N GLN A 96 -4.00 -12.51 -18.26
CA GLN A 96 -2.71 -13.10 -18.63
C GLN A 96 -1.74 -12.06 -19.20
N GLN A 97 -2.25 -11.10 -19.97
CA GLN A 97 -1.45 -10.00 -20.50
C GLN A 97 -1.04 -9.05 -19.35
N TYR A 98 -1.99 -8.70 -18.46
CA TYR A 98 -1.70 -7.92 -17.28
C TYR A 98 -0.59 -8.55 -16.42
N MET A 99 -0.69 -9.85 -16.14
CA MET A 99 0.32 -10.58 -15.38
C MET A 99 1.70 -10.54 -16.06
N ALA A 100 1.74 -10.80 -17.36
CA ALA A 100 2.99 -10.81 -18.12
C ALA A 100 3.69 -9.43 -18.12
N ASP A 101 2.91 -8.37 -18.29
CA ASP A 101 3.42 -7.00 -18.30
C ASP A 101 3.89 -6.56 -16.90
N LEU A 102 3.13 -6.88 -15.86
CA LEU A 102 3.51 -6.60 -14.48
C LEU A 102 4.79 -7.37 -14.07
N GLU A 103 4.86 -8.65 -14.43
CA GLU A 103 6.05 -9.49 -14.22
C GLU A 103 7.29 -8.89 -14.89
N HIS A 104 7.15 -8.45 -16.15
CA HIS A 104 8.22 -7.81 -16.89
C HIS A 104 8.74 -6.54 -16.16
N ILE A 105 7.85 -5.68 -15.70
CA ILE A 105 8.21 -4.46 -14.99
C ILE A 105 8.92 -4.79 -13.67
N VAL A 106 8.35 -5.69 -12.88
CA VAL A 106 8.89 -6.08 -11.57
C VAL A 106 10.28 -6.71 -11.70
N ALA A 107 10.44 -7.66 -12.63
CA ALA A 107 11.72 -8.31 -12.88
C ALA A 107 12.79 -7.28 -13.28
N ASN A 108 12.47 -6.39 -14.23
CA ASN A 108 13.42 -5.34 -14.65
C ASN A 108 13.82 -4.38 -13.53
N ILE A 109 12.87 -3.95 -12.68
CA ILE A 109 13.17 -3.08 -11.54
C ILE A 109 14.14 -3.80 -10.60
N ARG A 110 13.84 -5.03 -10.23
CA ARG A 110 14.69 -5.81 -9.31
C ARG A 110 16.08 -6.05 -9.88
N ASP A 111 16.16 -6.49 -11.12
CA ASP A 111 17.44 -6.83 -11.77
C ASP A 111 18.36 -5.61 -11.91
N GLN A 112 17.80 -4.43 -12.17
CA GLN A 112 18.58 -3.22 -12.43
C GLN A 112 18.85 -2.37 -11.18
N THR A 113 18.09 -2.54 -10.09
CA THR A 113 18.24 -1.72 -8.88
C THR A 113 18.59 -2.52 -7.64
N GLY A 114 18.24 -3.80 -7.59
CA GLY A 114 18.29 -4.61 -6.36
C GLY A 114 17.22 -4.22 -5.32
N ALA A 115 16.28 -3.35 -5.68
CA ALA A 115 15.26 -2.86 -4.76
C ALA A 115 14.36 -3.97 -4.22
N LEU A 116 13.93 -3.82 -2.97
CA LEU A 116 12.76 -4.52 -2.47
C LEU A 116 11.52 -3.99 -3.19
N VAL A 117 10.76 -4.89 -3.82
CA VAL A 117 9.52 -4.52 -4.52
C VAL A 117 8.32 -5.00 -3.71
N VAL A 118 7.34 -4.13 -3.57
CA VAL A 118 6.04 -4.39 -2.93
C VAL A 118 4.95 -4.14 -3.95
N LEU A 119 4.07 -5.11 -4.14
CA LEU A 119 2.90 -5.00 -5.03
C LEU A 119 1.62 -4.89 -4.21
N LEU A 120 0.80 -3.92 -4.51
CA LEU A 120 -0.51 -3.74 -3.90
C LEU A 120 -1.57 -4.48 -4.70
N GLY A 121 -2.34 -5.34 -4.01
CA GLY A 121 -3.52 -5.97 -4.59
C GLY A 121 -4.60 -4.93 -4.92
N ILE A 122 -5.46 -5.29 -5.87
CA ILE A 122 -6.56 -4.44 -6.29
C ILE A 122 -7.73 -4.67 -5.34
N TYR A 123 -8.29 -3.59 -4.78
CA TYR A 123 -9.49 -3.65 -3.98
C TYR A 123 -10.74 -3.59 -4.88
N HIS A 124 -11.83 -4.19 -4.41
CA HIS A 124 -13.07 -4.09 -5.15
C HIS A 124 -13.77 -2.77 -4.87
N GLN A 125 -14.32 -2.24 -5.92
CA GLN A 125 -15.21 -1.10 -5.87
C GLN A 125 -16.60 -1.59 -5.48
N ILE A 126 -17.35 -0.77 -4.77
CA ILE A 126 -18.72 -1.10 -4.43
C ILE A 126 -19.59 -0.81 -5.64
N TYR A 127 -20.62 -1.64 -5.82
CA TYR A 127 -21.69 -1.34 -6.74
C TYR A 127 -22.32 0.02 -6.39
N GLY A 128 -21.88 1.02 -7.08
CA GLY A 128 -22.32 2.38 -6.96
C GLY A 128 -22.26 3.04 -8.33
N ARG A 129 -22.46 4.31 -8.39
CA ARG A 129 -22.59 5.11 -9.62
C ARG A 129 -21.62 4.76 -10.76
N GLY A 130 -20.44 4.23 -10.49
CA GLY A 130 -19.40 3.99 -11.52
C GLY A 130 -19.75 2.92 -12.56
N ALA A 131 -20.44 1.83 -12.20
CA ALA A 131 -20.81 0.80 -13.17
C ALA A 131 -22.07 1.17 -13.99
N ASN A 132 -22.87 2.09 -13.49
CA ASN A 132 -24.10 2.57 -14.12
C ASN A 132 -24.10 4.10 -14.30
N ASP A 133 -22.96 4.76 -14.17
CA ASP A 133 -22.84 6.19 -14.42
C ASP A 133 -22.96 6.44 -15.92
N PRO A 134 -24.03 7.11 -16.38
CA PRO A 134 -24.21 7.42 -17.79
C PRO A 134 -23.12 8.37 -18.35
N GLU A 135 -22.37 9.04 -17.47
CA GLU A 135 -21.24 9.90 -17.83
C GLU A 135 -19.91 9.15 -17.83
N ALA A 136 -19.85 7.92 -17.26
CA ALA A 136 -18.63 7.12 -17.31
C ALA A 136 -18.35 6.67 -18.75
N LEU A 137 -17.10 6.84 -19.19
CA LEU A 137 -16.69 6.31 -20.48
C LEU A 137 -16.88 4.79 -20.50
N PRO A 138 -17.53 4.21 -21.53
CA PRO A 138 -17.84 2.78 -21.56
C PRO A 138 -16.63 1.87 -21.38
N VAL A 139 -15.44 2.35 -21.73
CA VAL A 139 -14.18 1.62 -21.59
C VAL A 139 -13.84 1.30 -20.13
N TRP A 140 -14.29 2.10 -19.15
CA TRP A 140 -14.01 1.92 -17.72
C TRP A 140 -15.07 1.14 -16.95
N THR A 141 -16.00 0.48 -17.62
CA THR A 141 -17.17 -0.17 -16.99
C THR A 141 -17.07 -1.70 -16.96
N ARG A 142 -15.96 -2.30 -17.41
CA ARG A 142 -15.79 -3.75 -17.57
C ARG A 142 -15.32 -4.46 -16.30
N TRP A 143 -15.87 -4.13 -15.14
CA TRP A 143 -15.46 -4.71 -13.87
C TRP A 143 -16.65 -5.16 -13.02
N ASN A 144 -16.36 -6.03 -12.05
CA ASN A 144 -17.23 -6.39 -10.93
C ASN A 144 -16.36 -6.91 -9.78
N PRO A 145 -16.90 -7.14 -8.56
CA PRO A 145 -16.13 -7.60 -7.41
C PRO A 145 -15.36 -8.91 -7.65
N ALA A 146 -15.91 -9.85 -8.41
CA ALA A 146 -15.23 -11.10 -8.74
C ALA A 146 -14.01 -10.86 -9.64
N VAL A 147 -14.12 -9.96 -10.61
CA VAL A 147 -12.99 -9.56 -11.47
C VAL A 147 -11.91 -8.86 -10.64
N ALA A 148 -12.27 -7.98 -9.72
CA ALA A 148 -11.31 -7.33 -8.81
C ALA A 148 -10.53 -8.36 -7.98
N SER A 149 -11.22 -9.36 -7.43
CA SER A 149 -10.58 -10.44 -6.68
C SER A 149 -9.63 -11.27 -7.56
N LEU A 150 -9.99 -11.54 -8.82
CA LEU A 150 -9.11 -12.24 -9.76
C LEU A 150 -7.85 -11.44 -10.07
N TYR A 151 -7.97 -10.12 -10.28
CA TYR A 151 -6.81 -9.26 -10.49
C TYR A 151 -5.93 -9.17 -9.24
N SER A 152 -6.52 -9.07 -8.04
CA SER A 152 -5.75 -9.09 -6.80
C SER A 152 -4.98 -10.40 -6.63
N GLN A 153 -5.57 -11.55 -6.98
CA GLN A 153 -4.88 -12.84 -7.00
C GLN A 153 -3.76 -12.88 -8.05
N ALA A 154 -3.98 -12.30 -9.23
CA ALA A 154 -2.96 -12.20 -10.27
C ALA A 154 -1.74 -11.40 -9.78
N VAL A 155 -1.96 -10.27 -9.11
CA VAL A 155 -0.88 -9.48 -8.48
C VAL A 155 -0.13 -10.31 -7.44
N ARG A 156 -0.83 -11.08 -6.61
CA ARG A 156 -0.21 -11.99 -5.63
C ARG A 156 0.69 -13.03 -6.31
N LEU A 157 0.19 -13.69 -7.36
CA LEU A 157 0.97 -14.69 -8.11
C LEU A 157 2.23 -14.09 -8.75
N VAL A 158 2.13 -12.89 -9.32
CA VAL A 158 3.30 -12.18 -9.85
C VAL A 158 4.28 -11.83 -8.73
N ALA A 159 3.79 -11.36 -7.58
CA ALA A 159 4.64 -11.07 -6.42
C ALA A 159 5.41 -12.31 -5.97
N GLU A 160 4.73 -13.45 -5.81
CA GLU A 160 5.34 -14.73 -5.43
C GLU A 160 6.39 -15.18 -6.47
N LYS A 161 6.04 -15.14 -7.75
CA LYS A 161 6.93 -15.54 -8.85
C LYS A 161 8.19 -14.66 -8.94
N CYS A 162 8.04 -13.36 -8.75
CA CYS A 162 9.14 -12.40 -8.82
C CYS A 162 9.88 -12.21 -7.49
N GLY A 163 9.45 -12.88 -6.39
CA GLY A 163 10.02 -12.68 -5.06
C GLY A 163 9.80 -11.26 -4.52
N ALA A 164 8.70 -10.62 -4.89
CA ALA A 164 8.23 -9.36 -4.35
C ALA A 164 7.30 -9.59 -3.15
N LEU A 165 7.09 -8.56 -2.33
CA LEU A 165 6.09 -8.61 -1.27
C LEU A 165 4.70 -8.28 -1.85
N PHE A 166 3.67 -8.89 -1.29
CA PHE A 166 2.28 -8.62 -1.65
C PHE A 166 1.54 -8.00 -0.47
N VAL A 167 0.75 -6.96 -0.74
CA VAL A 167 -0.15 -6.32 0.23
C VAL A 167 -1.60 -6.55 -0.20
N ASP A 168 -2.36 -7.22 0.64
CA ASP A 168 -3.79 -7.44 0.43
C ASP A 168 -4.60 -6.20 0.81
N VAL A 169 -4.68 -5.25 -0.11
CA VAL A 169 -5.42 -3.99 0.09
C VAL A 169 -6.92 -4.26 0.25
N GLN A 170 -7.45 -5.26 -0.46
CA GLN A 170 -8.86 -5.64 -0.34
C GLN A 170 -9.20 -6.11 1.08
N ALA A 171 -8.35 -6.96 1.66
CA ALA A 171 -8.51 -7.39 3.05
C ALA A 171 -8.35 -6.22 4.03
N ALA A 172 -7.39 -5.33 3.81
CA ALA A 172 -7.16 -4.17 4.65
C ALA A 172 -8.34 -3.20 4.69
N MET A 173 -9.02 -3.00 3.55
CA MET A 173 -10.21 -2.16 3.45
C MET A 173 -11.50 -2.88 3.86
N GLY A 174 -11.46 -4.21 4.04
CA GLY A 174 -12.56 -5.03 4.53
C GLY A 174 -13.82 -5.03 3.65
N GLY A 175 -13.75 -4.60 2.39
CA GLY A 175 -14.90 -4.43 1.52
C GLY A 175 -15.89 -3.34 2.00
N ALA A 176 -15.43 -2.46 2.87
CA ALA A 176 -16.26 -1.47 3.54
C ALA A 176 -16.46 -0.22 2.68
N GLY A 177 -17.70 0.03 2.28
CA GLY A 177 -18.07 1.14 1.39
C GLY A 177 -17.74 2.53 1.89
N TRP A 178 -17.71 2.69 3.19
CA TRP A 178 -17.32 3.97 3.83
C TRP A 178 -15.83 4.27 3.78
N THR A 179 -15.00 3.38 3.24
CA THR A 179 -13.57 3.63 2.95
C THR A 179 -13.35 4.26 1.58
N LEU A 180 -14.40 4.35 0.79
CA LEU A 180 -14.37 4.94 -0.55
C LEU A 180 -15.06 6.30 -0.57
N ASN A 181 -14.71 7.07 -1.58
CA ASN A 181 -15.40 8.30 -1.96
C ASN A 181 -16.77 8.01 -2.62
N PRO A 182 -17.63 9.02 -2.73
CA PRO A 182 -18.89 8.90 -3.49
C PRO A 182 -18.75 8.47 -4.95
N ASP A 183 -17.56 8.62 -5.55
CA ASP A 183 -17.26 8.08 -6.89
C ASP A 183 -17.14 6.54 -6.91
N CYS A 184 -17.16 5.91 -5.73
CA CYS A 184 -17.07 4.47 -5.55
C CYS A 184 -15.81 3.84 -6.13
N CYS A 185 -14.81 4.63 -6.44
CA CYS A 185 -13.55 4.24 -7.07
C CYS A 185 -12.35 4.54 -6.18
N HIS A 186 -12.21 5.79 -5.77
CA HIS A 186 -11.05 6.23 -5.02
C HIS A 186 -11.25 6.07 -3.51
N PRO A 187 -10.21 5.67 -2.77
CA PRO A 187 -10.26 5.70 -1.32
C PRO A 187 -10.48 7.13 -0.81
N ASN A 188 -11.26 7.29 0.24
CA ASN A 188 -11.29 8.51 1.02
C ASN A 188 -10.13 8.55 2.03
N ASP A 189 -10.09 9.55 2.91
CA ASP A 189 -9.04 9.67 3.93
C ASP A 189 -8.86 8.39 4.75
N LEU A 190 -9.94 7.74 5.17
CA LEU A 190 -9.86 6.49 5.93
C LEU A 190 -9.29 5.36 5.08
N GLY A 191 -9.75 5.21 3.85
CA GLY A 191 -9.24 4.19 2.93
C GLY A 191 -7.75 4.37 2.65
N HIS A 192 -7.31 5.59 2.41
CA HIS A 192 -5.88 5.88 2.25
C HIS A 192 -5.06 5.54 3.50
N VAL A 193 -5.54 5.87 4.69
CA VAL A 193 -4.86 5.53 5.95
C VAL A 193 -4.74 4.01 6.10
N LEU A 194 -5.80 3.25 5.84
CA LEU A 194 -5.78 1.79 5.89
C LEU A 194 -4.77 1.19 4.90
N ILE A 195 -4.68 1.70 3.67
CA ILE A 195 -3.69 1.27 2.69
C ILE A 195 -2.26 1.52 3.20
N GLY A 196 -1.97 2.72 3.69
CA GLY A 196 -0.65 3.07 4.21
C GLY A 196 -0.21 2.17 5.37
N HIS A 197 -1.11 1.89 6.31
CA HIS A 197 -0.86 0.95 7.41
C HIS A 197 -0.66 -0.48 6.93
N ALA A 198 -1.44 -0.95 5.95
CA ALA A 198 -1.30 -2.31 5.41
C ALA A 198 0.07 -2.52 4.75
N VAL A 199 0.54 -1.54 3.97
CA VAL A 199 1.89 -1.58 3.39
C VAL A 199 2.95 -1.62 4.48
N PHE A 200 2.85 -0.74 5.48
CA PHE A 200 3.78 -0.73 6.60
C PHE A 200 3.77 -2.06 7.36
N GLN A 201 2.61 -2.65 7.65
CA GLN A 201 2.49 -3.93 8.35
C GLN A 201 3.23 -5.05 7.62
N VAL A 202 3.09 -5.14 6.29
CA VAL A 202 3.81 -6.13 5.49
C VAL A 202 5.33 -5.91 5.56
N LEU A 203 5.78 -4.67 5.47
CA LEU A 203 7.20 -4.35 5.61
C LEU A 203 7.71 -4.69 7.01
N ALA A 204 7.01 -4.28 8.07
CA ALA A 204 7.41 -4.51 9.46
C ALA A 204 7.48 -6.00 9.82
N THR A 205 6.64 -6.84 9.20
CA THR A 205 6.63 -8.29 9.47
C THR A 205 7.57 -9.10 8.57
N ARG A 206 8.08 -8.51 7.48
CA ARG A 206 8.91 -9.20 6.49
C ARG A 206 10.33 -8.65 6.38
N CYS A 207 10.59 -7.45 6.90
CA CYS A 207 11.90 -6.79 6.84
C CYS A 207 12.48 -6.68 8.26
N PRO A 208 13.40 -7.59 8.66
CA PRO A 208 13.97 -7.60 10.02
C PRO A 208 14.61 -6.26 10.42
N THR A 209 15.20 -5.54 9.47
CA THR A 209 15.85 -4.25 9.71
C THR A 209 14.91 -3.16 10.25
N LEU A 210 13.60 -3.24 9.97
CA LEU A 210 12.61 -2.35 10.59
C LEU A 210 12.42 -2.62 12.08
N GLY A 211 12.74 -3.83 12.55
CA GLY A 211 12.71 -4.20 13.96
C GLY A 211 13.89 -3.69 14.77
N ASP A 212 15.03 -3.42 14.14
CA ASP A 212 16.30 -3.15 14.84
C ASP A 212 16.24 -1.92 15.74
N LYS A 213 15.59 -0.84 15.30
CA LYS A 213 15.37 0.36 16.12
C LYS A 213 14.51 0.06 17.33
N THR A 214 13.37 -0.60 17.10
CA THR A 214 12.42 -0.98 18.16
C THR A 214 13.07 -1.91 19.19
N LEU A 215 13.88 -2.87 18.76
CA LEU A 215 14.62 -3.76 19.66
C LEU A 215 15.60 -3.00 20.53
N ARG A 216 16.37 -2.06 19.97
CA ARG A 216 17.27 -1.20 20.77
C ARG A 216 16.51 -0.33 21.77
N GLU A 217 15.37 0.21 21.38
CA GLU A 217 14.49 0.98 22.26
C GLU A 217 13.98 0.10 23.42
N ILE A 218 13.50 -1.12 23.13
CA ILE A 218 13.05 -2.07 24.16
C ILE A 218 14.18 -2.39 25.13
N GLU A 219 15.39 -2.65 24.65
CA GLU A 219 16.56 -2.91 25.50
C GLU A 219 16.87 -1.73 26.43
N GLN A 220 16.75 -0.50 25.93
CA GLN A 220 16.93 0.71 26.73
C GLN A 220 15.81 0.89 27.76
N PHE A 221 14.57 0.59 27.43
CA PHE A 221 13.42 0.68 28.34
C PHE A 221 13.39 -0.45 29.36
N ALA A 222 13.88 -1.64 29.04
CA ALA A 222 13.95 -2.76 29.98
C ALA A 222 14.86 -2.47 31.20
N VAL A 223 15.74 -1.48 31.09
CA VAL A 223 16.62 -1.03 32.18
C VAL A 223 15.93 0.03 33.06
N SER A 224 14.88 0.69 32.58
CA SER A 224 14.14 1.69 33.35
C SER A 224 12.83 1.09 33.87
N THR A 225 12.78 0.73 35.15
CA THR A 225 11.59 0.19 35.84
C THR A 225 10.48 1.22 36.05
N GLU A 226 10.60 2.44 35.53
CA GLU A 226 9.68 3.55 35.80
C GLU A 226 8.53 3.72 34.80
N ASN A 227 8.50 2.95 33.71
CA ASN A 227 7.50 3.16 32.66
C ASN A 227 6.43 2.07 32.64
N THR A 228 5.65 1.96 33.69
CA THR A 228 4.60 0.94 33.88
C THR A 228 3.18 1.40 33.57
N GLY A 229 2.99 2.45 32.81
CA GLY A 229 1.63 2.83 32.44
C GLY A 229 1.54 3.99 31.48
N GLY A 230 0.66 3.89 30.50
CA GLY A 230 0.30 5.00 29.63
C GLY A 230 -0.27 6.18 30.43
N ALA A 231 0.00 7.41 29.98
CA ALA A 231 -0.45 8.64 30.63
C ALA A 231 -1.98 8.72 30.80
N ASP A 232 -2.71 7.97 29.98
CA ASP A 232 -4.19 7.97 29.93
C ASP A 232 -4.83 6.82 30.74
N THR A 233 -4.03 6.04 31.48
CA THR A 233 -4.58 4.93 32.26
C THR A 233 -5.20 5.46 33.54
N ASP A 234 -6.43 5.01 33.85
CA ASP A 234 -7.15 5.30 35.08
C ASP A 234 -6.30 4.98 36.31
N GLU A 235 -6.37 5.83 37.32
CA GLU A 235 -5.57 5.72 38.56
C GLU A 235 -5.86 4.42 39.31
N GLU A 236 -7.11 3.93 39.28
CA GLU A 236 -7.51 2.65 39.88
C GLU A 236 -6.84 1.49 39.15
N ILE A 237 -6.82 1.49 37.81
CA ILE A 237 -6.16 0.46 37.01
C ILE A 237 -4.64 0.47 37.23
N ARG A 238 -4.02 1.65 37.35
CA ARG A 238 -2.60 1.78 37.70
C ARG A 238 -2.28 1.17 39.07
N ALA A 239 -3.14 1.42 40.05
CA ALA A 239 -2.98 0.86 41.40
C ALA A 239 -3.09 -0.68 41.42
N ILE A 240 -4.06 -1.23 40.69
CA ILE A 240 -4.23 -2.69 40.51
C ILE A 240 -2.97 -3.27 39.85
N TRP A 241 -2.50 -2.66 38.76
CA TRP A 241 -1.32 -3.12 38.02
C TRP A 241 -0.05 -3.06 38.87
N ALA A 242 0.15 -1.98 39.64
CA ALA A 242 1.31 -1.87 40.53
C ALA A 242 1.30 -2.93 41.65
N ALA A 243 0.12 -3.26 42.20
CA ALA A 243 -0.03 -4.32 43.18
C ALA A 243 0.30 -5.71 42.62
N GLU A 244 -0.16 -6.02 41.41
CA GLU A 244 0.16 -7.29 40.73
C GLU A 244 1.64 -7.36 40.33
N ALA A 245 2.25 -6.30 39.82
CA ALA A 245 3.67 -6.25 39.49
C ALA A 245 4.55 -6.50 40.71
N ALA A 246 4.21 -5.92 41.88
CA ALA A 246 4.89 -6.19 43.13
C ALA A 246 4.75 -7.65 43.59
N ARG A 247 3.60 -8.27 43.35
CA ARG A 247 3.35 -9.69 43.65
C ARG A 247 4.21 -10.63 42.79
N PHE A 248 4.39 -10.32 41.48
CA PHE A 248 5.25 -11.10 40.59
C PHE A 248 6.74 -10.96 40.98
N ALA A 249 7.18 -9.75 41.34
CA ALA A 249 8.57 -9.51 41.74
C ALA A 249 8.98 -10.24 43.05
N LEU A 250 8.02 -10.63 43.89
CA LEU A 250 8.26 -11.41 45.11
C LEU A 250 8.29 -12.93 44.85
N GLN A 251 7.98 -13.38 43.63
CA GLN A 251 7.97 -14.81 43.22
C GLN A 251 9.14 -15.21 42.33
N SER A 252 9.97 -14.23 41.89
CA SER A 252 11.19 -14.39 41.12
C SER A 252 12.44 -14.26 42.01
#